data_09489114cea82d9f55f1b955de4e69a7
#
_entry.id   09489114cea82d9f55f1b955de4e69a7
#
_cell.length_a   1.000
_cell.length_b   1.000
_cell.length_c   1.000
_cell.angle_alpha   90.00
_cell.angle_beta   90.00
_cell.angle_gamma   90.00
#
_symmetry.space_group_name_H-M   'P 1'
#
loop_
_entity.id
_entity.type
_entity.pdbx_description
1 polymer ?
#
loop_
_entity_poly.entity_id
_entity_poly.type
_entity_poly.pdbx_seq_one_letter_code
_entity_poly.pdbx_strand_id
1 'polypeptide(L)'
;WQAPREPGLYPLAIYNRDDMSRMRLNVFVKKPYDASRAELDGYRIGHYEPQGLRGRASSAPPDGLVQVTRANRDVALSEHFTLGQFLCHQQPDHWPKYVLVRPRLLEKLERLHTALAEAGFDLDTITVMSGYRTPWYNADKNHRRSFDHSIAGAPGSSHRYHPLRGSAGVRWPRE
;
A
#
# COMPACT_ATOMS: atom_id res chain seq x y z
N TRP A 1 -26.29 -4.21 -1.67
CA TRP A 1 -25.23 -4.72 -2.54
C TRP A 1 -24.38 -5.76 -1.82
N GLN A 2 -24.06 -6.84 -2.49
CA GLN A 2 -23.19 -7.90 -1.99
C GLN A 2 -21.96 -7.98 -2.90
N ALA A 3 -20.79 -8.05 -2.29
CA ALA A 3 -19.53 -8.16 -3.04
C ALA A 3 -19.51 -9.48 -3.84
N PRO A 4 -19.07 -9.46 -5.10
CA PRO A 4 -18.81 -10.67 -5.86
C PRO A 4 -17.79 -11.58 -5.18
N ARG A 5 -17.81 -12.86 -5.50
CA ARG A 5 -16.83 -13.83 -4.97
C ARG A 5 -15.52 -13.83 -5.75
N GLU A 6 -15.58 -13.44 -7.01
CA GLU A 6 -14.40 -13.40 -7.88
C GLU A 6 -13.46 -12.27 -7.46
N PRO A 7 -12.15 -12.52 -7.34
CA PRO A 7 -11.16 -11.47 -7.11
C PRO A 7 -11.14 -10.44 -8.24
N GLY A 8 -11.09 -9.17 -7.89
CA GLY A 8 -11.08 -8.12 -8.91
C GLY A 8 -11.43 -6.74 -8.40
N LEU A 9 -11.55 -5.80 -9.33
CA LEU A 9 -12.01 -4.44 -9.10
C LEU A 9 -13.47 -4.30 -9.56
N TYR A 10 -14.29 -3.80 -8.65
CA TYR A 10 -15.73 -3.57 -8.89
C TYR A 10 -16.09 -2.12 -8.59
N PRO A 11 -16.20 -1.27 -9.60
CA PRO A 11 -16.68 0.09 -9.42
C PRO A 11 -18.13 0.09 -8.94
N LEU A 12 -18.38 0.74 -7.82
CA LEU A 12 -19.71 0.90 -7.24
C LEU A 12 -20.11 2.37 -7.30
N ALA A 13 -21.29 2.65 -7.83
CA ALA A 13 -21.90 3.97 -7.80
C ALA A 13 -23.07 3.97 -6.82
N ILE A 14 -23.05 4.88 -5.87
CA ILE A 14 -24.13 5.11 -4.91
C ILE A 14 -24.76 6.45 -5.27
N TYR A 15 -26.08 6.46 -5.39
CA TYR A 15 -26.85 7.66 -5.70
C TYR A 15 -27.74 8.01 -4.51
N ASN A 16 -27.68 9.26 -4.09
CA ASN A 16 -28.68 9.82 -3.19
C ASN A 16 -29.87 10.29 -4.02
N ARG A 17 -31.07 9.84 -3.66
CA ARG A 17 -32.29 10.18 -4.37
C ARG A 17 -32.84 11.56 -4.06
N ASP A 18 -32.47 12.11 -2.90
CA ASP A 18 -33.03 13.38 -2.43
C ASP A 18 -32.36 14.59 -3.10
N ASP A 19 -31.05 14.54 -3.28
CA ASP A 19 -30.24 15.63 -3.84
C ASP A 19 -29.52 15.26 -5.14
N MET A 20 -29.78 14.07 -5.68
CA MET A 20 -29.15 13.54 -6.90
C MET A 20 -27.62 13.45 -6.84
N SER A 21 -27.03 13.59 -5.65
CA SER A 21 -25.60 13.41 -5.48
C SER A 21 -25.20 11.95 -5.72
N ARG A 22 -23.96 11.77 -6.19
CA ARG A 22 -23.41 10.44 -6.41
C ARG A 22 -22.03 10.30 -5.81
N MET A 23 -21.78 9.10 -5.27
CA MET A 23 -20.48 8.68 -4.81
C MET A 23 -19.99 7.50 -5.67
N ARG A 24 -18.73 7.50 -6.05
CA ARG A 24 -18.09 6.37 -6.72
C ARG A 24 -17.06 5.75 -5.78
N LEU A 25 -17.11 4.42 -5.66
CA LEU A 25 -16.19 3.64 -4.85
C LEU A 25 -15.51 2.59 -5.74
N ASN A 26 -14.23 2.42 -5.57
CA ASN A 26 -13.47 1.32 -6.15
C ASN A 26 -13.38 0.19 -5.12
N VAL A 27 -14.23 -0.83 -5.26
CA VAL A 27 -14.27 -1.97 -4.36
C VAL A 27 -13.35 -3.07 -4.88
N PHE A 28 -12.37 -3.47 -4.07
CA PHE A 28 -11.45 -4.55 -4.41
C PHE A 28 -11.84 -5.82 -3.66
N VAL A 29 -12.16 -6.87 -4.41
CA VAL A 29 -12.27 -8.22 -3.87
C VAL A 29 -10.88 -8.85 -3.96
N LYS A 30 -10.32 -9.18 -2.80
CA LYS A 30 -8.96 -9.73 -2.70
C LYS A 30 -8.92 -11.15 -3.24
N LYS A 31 -7.82 -11.51 -3.89
CA LYS A 31 -7.52 -12.90 -4.18
C LYS A 31 -7.07 -13.58 -2.89
N PRO A 32 -7.71 -14.70 -2.50
CA PRO A 32 -7.30 -15.47 -1.33
C PRO A 32 -5.81 -15.85 -1.43
N TYR A 33 -5.10 -15.75 -0.32
CA TYR A 33 -3.70 -16.11 -0.23
C TYR A 33 -3.50 -17.26 0.76
N ASP A 34 -2.94 -18.34 0.27
CA ASP A 34 -2.51 -19.46 1.08
C ASP A 34 -1.07 -19.23 1.55
N ALA A 35 -0.89 -19.01 2.84
CA ALA A 35 0.41 -18.71 3.44
C ALA A 35 1.42 -19.88 3.37
N SER A 36 0.97 -21.08 3.04
CA SER A 36 1.86 -22.24 2.77
C SER A 36 2.58 -22.12 1.43
N ARG A 37 2.06 -21.31 0.51
CA ARG A 37 2.62 -21.08 -0.81
C ARG A 37 3.49 -19.84 -0.84
N ALA A 38 4.67 -19.98 -1.45
CA ALA A 38 5.59 -18.84 -1.63
C ALA A 38 5.21 -17.94 -2.81
N GLU A 39 4.27 -18.34 -3.64
CA GLU A 39 3.88 -17.65 -4.87
C GLU A 39 2.36 -17.60 -5.04
N LEU A 40 1.92 -16.55 -5.73
CA LEU A 40 0.53 -16.37 -6.16
C LEU A 40 0.54 -15.99 -7.64
N ASP A 41 0.00 -16.88 -8.49
CA ASP A 41 0.03 -16.74 -9.96
C ASP A 41 1.44 -16.44 -10.52
N GLY A 42 2.48 -17.11 -10.00
CA GLY A 42 3.87 -16.90 -10.38
C GLY A 42 4.52 -15.61 -9.84
N TYR A 43 3.76 -14.78 -9.09
CA TYR A 43 4.32 -13.63 -8.38
C TYR A 43 4.86 -14.06 -7.02
N ARG A 44 6.11 -13.78 -6.74
CA ARG A 44 6.80 -14.22 -5.53
C ARG A 44 6.35 -13.45 -4.31
N ILE A 45 5.65 -14.11 -3.40
CA ILE A 45 5.21 -13.55 -2.13
C ILE A 45 6.24 -13.86 -1.03
N GLY A 46 6.73 -15.09 -0.97
CA GLY A 46 7.55 -15.61 0.13
C GLY A 46 6.69 -16.01 1.32
N HIS A 47 7.34 -16.31 2.44
CA HIS A 47 6.67 -16.78 3.65
C HIS A 47 6.57 -15.66 4.69
N TYR A 48 5.39 -15.47 5.24
CA TYR A 48 5.17 -14.63 6.40
C TYR A 48 5.48 -15.41 7.68
N GLU A 49 6.04 -14.73 8.66
CA GLU A 49 6.17 -15.32 9.99
C GLU A 49 4.79 -15.51 10.63
N PRO A 50 4.40 -16.74 11.04
CA PRO A 50 3.04 -17.04 11.54
C PRO A 50 2.60 -16.18 12.72
N GLN A 51 3.54 -15.82 13.61
CA GLN A 51 3.29 -14.98 14.78
C GLN A 51 3.54 -13.49 14.51
N GLY A 52 3.87 -13.13 13.28
CA GLY A 52 4.32 -11.78 12.93
C GLY A 52 5.75 -11.51 13.40
N LEU A 53 6.41 -10.56 12.74
CA LEU A 53 7.77 -10.18 13.08
C LEU A 53 7.80 -9.48 14.45
N ARG A 54 8.60 -10.00 15.38
CA ARG A 54 8.73 -9.49 16.75
C ARG A 54 7.40 -9.44 17.51
N GLY A 55 6.49 -10.40 17.31
CA GLY A 55 5.19 -10.46 17.98
C GLY A 55 4.16 -9.42 17.53
N ARG A 56 4.42 -8.72 16.42
CA ARG A 56 3.46 -7.75 15.87
C ARG A 56 2.45 -8.47 14.98
N ALA A 57 1.19 -8.52 15.41
CA ALA A 57 0.09 -9.08 14.62
C ALA A 57 -0.10 -8.42 13.23
N SER A 58 0.44 -7.19 13.06
CA SER A 58 0.41 -6.49 11.77
C SER A 58 1.27 -7.15 10.70
N SER A 59 2.16 -8.06 11.06
CA SER A 59 3.03 -8.81 10.14
C SER A 59 2.52 -10.23 9.89
N ALA A 60 1.37 -10.60 10.44
CA ALA A 60 0.74 -11.88 10.16
C ALA A 60 0.35 -12.02 8.68
N PRO A 61 0.28 -13.25 8.14
CA PRO A 61 -0.17 -13.48 6.79
C PRO A 61 -1.53 -12.83 6.54
N PRO A 62 -1.73 -12.12 5.42
CA PRO A 62 -3.04 -11.60 5.06
C PRO A 62 -3.95 -12.71 4.54
N ASP A 63 -5.26 -12.60 4.74
CA ASP A 63 -6.26 -13.52 4.18
C ASP A 63 -6.31 -13.48 2.65
N GLY A 64 -5.84 -12.38 2.06
CA GLY A 64 -5.82 -12.18 0.62
C GLY A 64 -5.14 -10.87 0.23
N LEU A 65 -4.79 -10.79 -1.04
CA LEU A 65 -4.08 -9.68 -1.65
C LEU A 65 -4.90 -9.07 -2.79
N VAL A 66 -4.75 -7.78 -3.00
CA VAL A 66 -5.35 -7.09 -4.14
C VAL A 66 -4.56 -7.44 -5.40
N GLN A 67 -5.27 -7.94 -6.40
CA GLN A 67 -4.70 -8.25 -7.71
C GLN A 67 -4.56 -6.96 -8.53
N VAL A 68 -3.35 -6.69 -9.00
CA VAL A 68 -3.04 -5.55 -9.85
C VAL A 68 -2.63 -6.05 -11.22
N THR A 69 -3.33 -5.57 -12.22
CA THR A 69 -3.07 -5.82 -13.64
C THR A 69 -2.59 -4.56 -14.34
N ARG A 70 -2.15 -4.66 -15.59
CA ARG A 70 -1.85 -3.48 -16.42
C ARG A 70 -3.06 -2.56 -16.59
N ALA A 71 -4.27 -3.13 -16.60
CA ALA A 71 -5.51 -2.39 -16.84
C ALA A 71 -6.02 -1.61 -15.61
N ASN A 72 -5.72 -2.09 -14.37
CA ASN A 72 -6.24 -1.45 -13.16
C ASN A 72 -5.17 -0.74 -12.31
N ARG A 73 -3.92 -0.72 -12.75
CA ARG A 73 -2.82 -0.11 -11.98
C ARG A 73 -3.02 1.39 -11.69
N ASP A 74 -3.67 2.09 -12.60
CA ASP A 74 -3.86 3.54 -12.53
C ASP A 74 -5.19 3.93 -11.85
N VAL A 75 -5.90 2.95 -11.28
CA VAL A 75 -7.14 3.19 -10.53
C VAL A 75 -6.83 3.92 -9.23
N ALA A 76 -7.59 4.98 -8.96
CA ALA A 76 -7.46 5.77 -7.75
C ALA A 76 -7.87 4.94 -6.51
N LEU A 77 -7.02 4.96 -5.48
CA LEU A 77 -7.29 4.45 -4.14
C LEU A 77 -7.82 5.55 -3.22
N SER A 78 -7.38 6.77 -3.45
CA SER A 78 -7.79 7.98 -2.77
C SER A 78 -7.64 9.17 -3.73
N GLU A 79 -7.77 10.39 -3.24
CA GLU A 79 -7.75 11.59 -4.08
C GLU A 79 -6.44 11.75 -4.85
N HIS A 80 -5.30 11.49 -4.20
CA HIS A 80 -3.97 11.74 -4.77
C HIS A 80 -3.15 10.47 -5.03
N PHE A 81 -3.67 9.28 -4.66
CA PHE A 81 -2.90 8.04 -4.76
C PHE A 81 -3.59 6.96 -5.60
N THR A 82 -2.81 6.35 -6.51
CA THR A 82 -3.27 5.25 -7.36
C THR A 82 -2.72 3.90 -6.87
N LEU A 83 -3.37 2.81 -7.28
CA LEU A 83 -3.02 1.46 -6.90
C LEU A 83 -1.58 1.09 -7.30
N GLY A 84 -1.15 1.51 -8.49
CA GLY A 84 0.17 1.21 -9.04
C GLY A 84 1.33 1.77 -8.24
N GLN A 85 1.14 2.91 -7.56
CA GLN A 85 2.18 3.54 -6.73
C GLN A 85 2.60 2.68 -5.53
N PHE A 86 1.75 1.74 -5.10
CA PHE A 86 2.03 0.87 -3.96
C PHE A 86 2.68 -0.46 -4.34
N LEU A 87 2.91 -0.70 -5.62
CA LEU A 87 3.52 -1.93 -6.09
C LEU A 87 4.99 -2.06 -5.67
N CYS A 88 5.38 -3.29 -5.37
CA CYS A 88 6.77 -3.65 -5.21
C CYS A 88 7.53 -3.65 -6.55
N HIS A 89 8.79 -3.26 -6.53
CA HIS A 89 9.66 -3.21 -7.72
C HIS A 89 10.17 -4.59 -8.19
N GLN A 90 9.75 -5.67 -7.54
CA GLN A 90 10.12 -7.02 -7.94
C GLN A 90 9.44 -7.43 -9.25
N GLN A 91 10.06 -8.35 -9.97
CA GLN A 91 9.50 -8.97 -11.18
C GLN A 91 8.85 -7.94 -12.12
N PRO A 92 9.61 -6.99 -12.71
CA PRO A 92 9.05 -5.83 -13.42
C PRO A 92 8.10 -6.24 -14.54
N ASP A 93 8.39 -7.31 -15.26
CA ASP A 93 7.63 -7.76 -16.43
C ASP A 93 6.50 -8.73 -16.10
N HIS A 94 6.45 -9.25 -14.85
CA HIS A 94 5.44 -10.20 -14.43
C HIS A 94 4.10 -9.50 -14.10
N TRP A 95 3.02 -10.06 -14.58
CA TRP A 95 1.64 -9.68 -14.28
C TRP A 95 0.75 -10.92 -14.18
N PRO A 96 -0.25 -10.95 -13.30
CA PRO A 96 -0.61 -9.88 -12.34
C PRO A 96 0.42 -9.75 -11.21
N LYS A 97 0.42 -8.58 -10.55
CA LYS A 97 1.13 -8.31 -9.30
C LYS A 97 0.15 -8.27 -8.14
N TYR A 98 0.66 -8.37 -6.93
CA TYR A 98 -0.16 -8.42 -5.73
C TYR A 98 0.30 -7.39 -4.70
N VAL A 99 -0.67 -6.72 -4.06
CA VAL A 99 -0.41 -5.64 -3.11
C VAL A 99 -1.37 -5.72 -1.92
N LEU A 100 -0.91 -5.24 -0.78
CA LEU A 100 -1.74 -5.00 0.39
C LEU A 100 -1.60 -3.52 0.78
N VAL A 101 -2.69 -2.76 0.67
CA VAL A 101 -2.77 -1.37 1.10
C VAL A 101 -3.85 -1.27 2.18
N ARG A 102 -3.49 -0.72 3.33
CA ARG A 102 -4.42 -0.51 4.43
C ARG A 102 -5.08 0.87 4.31
N PRO A 103 -6.41 1.00 4.52
CA PRO A 103 -7.10 2.29 4.44
C PRO A 103 -6.47 3.37 5.33
N ARG A 104 -6.07 3.01 6.57
CA ARG A 104 -5.38 3.94 7.49
C ARG A 104 -4.06 4.50 6.95
N LEU A 105 -3.38 3.79 6.05
CA LEU A 105 -2.19 4.32 5.38
C LEU A 105 -2.60 5.41 4.40
N LEU A 106 -3.63 5.19 3.60
CA LEU A 106 -4.13 6.18 2.64
C LEU A 106 -4.59 7.45 3.36
N GLU A 107 -5.35 7.31 4.45
CA GLU A 107 -5.75 8.47 5.28
C GLU A 107 -4.55 9.28 5.77
N LYS A 108 -3.49 8.61 6.23
CA LYS A 108 -2.26 9.29 6.67
C LYS A 108 -1.54 9.98 5.53
N LEU A 109 -1.48 9.34 4.36
CA LEU A 109 -0.84 9.92 3.19
C LEU A 109 -1.60 11.13 2.67
N GLU A 110 -2.94 11.07 2.64
CA GLU A 110 -3.77 12.22 2.26
C GLU A 110 -3.60 13.40 3.23
N ARG A 111 -3.60 13.13 4.55
CA ARG A 111 -3.33 14.18 5.55
C ARG A 111 -1.93 14.77 5.40
N LEU A 112 -0.92 13.93 5.12
CA LEU A 112 0.43 14.41 4.88
C LEU A 112 0.49 15.26 3.61
N HIS A 113 -0.17 14.83 2.54
CA HIS A 113 -0.27 15.57 1.28
C HIS A 113 -0.87 16.95 1.52
N THR A 114 -2.02 17.04 2.21
CA THR A 114 -2.65 18.32 2.57
C THR A 114 -1.73 19.22 3.39
N ALA A 115 -1.10 18.68 4.44
CA ALA A 115 -0.20 19.46 5.30
C ALA A 115 1.03 19.99 4.55
N LEU A 116 1.57 19.21 3.61
CA LEU A 116 2.68 19.65 2.78
C LEU A 116 2.26 20.72 1.77
N ALA A 117 1.06 20.61 1.19
CA ALA A 117 0.49 21.65 0.33
C ALA A 117 0.33 22.98 1.08
N GLU A 118 -0.25 22.93 2.28
CA GLU A 118 -0.41 24.11 3.16
C GLU A 118 0.92 24.72 3.56
N ALA A 119 1.97 23.90 3.69
CA ALA A 119 3.32 24.38 3.98
C ALA A 119 4.09 24.87 2.74
N GLY A 120 3.46 24.87 1.56
CA GLY A 120 4.04 25.40 0.31
C GLY A 120 5.06 24.49 -0.37
N PHE A 121 5.05 23.18 -0.07
CA PHE A 121 5.90 22.22 -0.77
C PHE A 121 5.33 21.90 -2.17
N ASP A 122 6.23 21.69 -3.12
CA ASP A 122 5.89 21.17 -4.44
C ASP A 122 5.52 19.70 -4.33
N LEU A 123 4.24 19.38 -4.49
CA LEU A 123 3.67 18.05 -4.34
C LEU A 123 3.95 17.14 -5.53
N ASP A 124 4.27 17.67 -6.70
CA ASP A 124 4.62 16.90 -7.88
C ASP A 124 5.95 16.12 -7.70
N THR A 125 6.75 16.54 -6.73
CA THR A 125 8.00 15.86 -6.36
C THR A 125 7.82 14.72 -5.38
N ILE A 126 6.62 14.56 -4.78
CA ILE A 126 6.34 13.56 -3.76
C ILE A 126 5.90 12.25 -4.40
N THR A 127 6.74 11.23 -4.27
CA THR A 127 6.44 9.91 -4.83
C THR A 127 6.45 8.82 -3.76
N VAL A 128 5.56 7.84 -3.93
CA VAL A 128 5.58 6.62 -3.10
C VAL A 128 6.71 5.72 -3.58
N MET A 129 7.85 5.75 -2.91
CA MET A 129 9.02 4.92 -3.26
C MET A 129 8.74 3.42 -3.14
N SER A 130 7.94 3.00 -2.16
CA SER A 130 7.56 1.61 -1.95
C SER A 130 6.41 1.56 -0.94
N GLY A 131 5.24 1.19 -1.38
CA GLY A 131 4.08 1.07 -0.51
C GLY A 131 3.96 -0.30 0.15
N TYR A 132 4.16 -1.36 -0.61
CA TYR A 132 4.11 -2.73 -0.16
C TYR A 132 5.31 -3.51 -0.67
N ARG A 133 5.91 -4.32 0.19
CA ARG A 133 6.98 -5.26 -0.18
C ARG A 133 6.61 -6.65 0.29
N THR A 134 6.75 -7.60 -0.60
CA THR A 134 6.55 -9.01 -0.24
C THR A 134 7.66 -9.48 0.69
N PRO A 135 7.40 -10.50 1.55
CA PRO A 135 8.45 -11.13 2.37
C PRO A 135 9.64 -11.59 1.53
N TRP A 136 9.38 -12.15 0.35
CA TRP A 136 10.43 -12.58 -0.57
C TRP A 136 11.36 -11.42 -0.97
N TYR A 137 10.78 -10.28 -1.38
CA TYR A 137 11.56 -9.12 -1.79
C TYR A 137 12.35 -8.51 -0.63
N ASN A 138 11.77 -8.51 0.58
CA ASN A 138 12.46 -8.04 1.76
C ASN A 138 13.65 -8.93 2.12
N ALA A 139 13.51 -10.26 2.01
CA ALA A 139 14.60 -11.19 2.24
C ALA A 139 15.73 -11.02 1.22
N ASP A 140 15.40 -10.85 -0.05
CA ASP A 140 16.37 -10.64 -1.14
C ASP A 140 17.17 -9.33 -0.98
N LYS A 141 16.49 -8.23 -0.59
CA LYS A 141 17.12 -6.91 -0.45
C LYS A 141 17.80 -6.67 0.89
N ASN A 142 17.42 -7.39 1.94
CA ASN A 142 17.87 -7.15 3.31
C ASN A 142 18.69 -8.30 3.90
N HIS A 143 19.63 -8.87 3.16
CA HIS A 143 20.62 -9.79 3.74
C HIS A 143 21.34 -9.24 4.99
N ARG A 144 21.12 -7.99 5.38
CA ARG A 144 21.77 -7.34 6.53
C ARG A 144 20.86 -6.62 7.52
N ARG A 145 19.54 -6.51 7.32
CA ARG A 145 18.64 -5.86 8.29
C ARG A 145 17.23 -6.40 8.16
N SER A 146 16.79 -7.15 9.17
CA SER A 146 15.40 -7.58 9.34
C SER A 146 14.47 -6.38 9.64
N PHE A 147 14.22 -5.54 8.65
CA PHE A 147 13.19 -4.51 8.74
C PHE A 147 11.97 -4.97 7.97
N ASP A 148 10.90 -5.21 8.70
CA ASP A 148 9.62 -5.57 8.13
C ASP A 148 8.95 -4.37 7.47
N HIS A 149 9.19 -4.23 6.17
CA HIS A 149 8.46 -3.30 5.32
C HIS A 149 7.40 -4.03 4.49
N SER A 150 7.13 -5.31 4.82
CA SER A 150 6.21 -6.15 4.06
C SER A 150 4.76 -5.69 4.14
N ILE A 151 4.44 -4.82 5.12
CA ILE A 151 3.09 -4.30 5.30
C ILE A 151 3.10 -2.79 5.25
N ALA A 152 2.53 -2.23 4.20
CA ALA A 152 2.29 -0.80 4.10
C ALA A 152 1.40 -0.33 5.26
N GLY A 153 1.90 0.60 6.08
CA GLY A 153 1.16 1.14 7.22
C GLY A 153 1.44 0.48 8.57
N ALA A 154 2.49 -0.35 8.72
CA ALA A 154 2.95 -0.75 10.03
C ALA A 154 3.45 0.49 10.82
N PRO A 155 2.94 0.74 12.05
CA PRO A 155 3.43 1.84 12.86
C PRO A 155 4.88 1.56 13.27
N GLY A 156 5.79 2.49 12.98
CA GLY A 156 7.18 2.44 13.45
C GLY A 156 8.27 2.25 12.40
N SER A 157 7.99 2.38 11.12
CA SER A 157 9.06 2.53 10.14
C SER A 157 9.66 3.94 10.28
N SER A 158 10.65 4.10 11.17
CA SER A 158 11.49 5.30 11.18
C SER A 158 12.29 5.30 9.88
N HIS A 159 11.80 5.96 8.86
CA HIS A 159 12.66 6.37 7.76
C HIS A 159 13.74 7.25 8.39
N ARG A 160 15.00 6.80 8.38
CA ARG A 160 16.11 7.75 8.54
C ARG A 160 16.10 8.61 7.28
N TYR A 161 15.49 9.77 7.42
CA TYR A 161 15.68 10.87 6.51
C TYR A 161 17.19 11.19 6.53
N HIS A 162 17.87 11.02 5.42
CA HIS A 162 19.16 11.65 5.20
C HIS A 162 18.86 13.07 4.75
N PRO A 163 19.08 14.08 5.58
CA PRO A 163 18.90 15.46 5.13
C PRO A 163 19.96 15.73 4.06
N LEU A 164 19.49 16.13 2.88
CA LEU A 164 20.34 16.83 1.95
C LEU A 164 20.91 18.04 2.70
N ARG A 165 22.22 18.20 2.69
CA ARG A 165 22.91 19.33 3.34
C ARG A 165 22.29 20.62 2.82
N GLY A 166 21.57 21.37 3.68
CA GLY A 166 21.14 22.72 3.37
C GLY A 166 19.73 23.15 3.76
N SER A 167 18.88 22.32 4.38
CA SER A 167 17.54 22.77 4.82
C SER A 167 17.50 23.00 6.33
N ALA A 168 17.02 24.17 6.74
CA ALA A 168 16.78 24.53 8.13
C ALA A 168 15.81 23.54 8.78
N GLY A 169 16.19 23.02 9.96
CA GLY A 169 15.43 22.00 10.66
C GLY A 169 14.05 22.46 11.08
N VAL A 170 13.02 21.76 10.65
CA VAL A 170 11.66 21.87 11.18
C VAL A 170 11.59 21.09 12.49
N ARG A 171 11.33 21.78 13.59
CA ARG A 171 11.15 21.17 14.92
C ARG A 171 9.65 20.87 15.10
N TRP A 172 9.31 19.61 15.26
CA TRP A 172 7.94 19.17 15.56
C TRP A 172 7.63 19.33 17.06
N PRO A 173 6.42 19.79 17.43
CA PRO A 173 5.96 19.78 18.82
C PRO A 173 5.84 18.35 19.32
N ARG A 174 6.21 18.14 20.59
CA ARG A 174 5.93 16.87 21.31
C ARG A 174 4.61 17.04 22.05
N GLU A 175 3.66 16.21 21.73
CA GLU A 175 2.57 15.86 22.60
C GLU A 175 2.74 14.43 23.09
#